data_46e84a608678be53fd79acac8750b5bf
#
_entry.id   46e84a608678be53fd79acac8750b5bf
#
_cell.length_a   1.000
_cell.length_b   1.000
_cell.length_c   1.000
_cell.angle_alpha   90.00
_cell.angle_beta   90.00
_cell.angle_gamma   90.00
#
_symmetry.space_group_name_H-M   'P 1'
#
loop_
_entity.id
_entity.type
_entity.pdbx_description
1 polymer ?
#
loop_
_entity_poly.entity_id
_entity_poly.type
_entity_poly.pdbx_seq_one_letter_code
_entity_poly.pdbx_strand_id
1 'polypeptide(L)'
;MDDATEDCRATEDCWATADSRAAADSRGRLGWRVPYLTGDLPGIGGVIRNEPEDFVVEEVPAYEPCGDGEHTYFRVEKRGISTMQLVKEIAAKLDLPPRAISYAGLKDAHAVARQTFSAQFVPEDRIEGLSLESARILWVSRHRNKLRVGHLRGNRFTVRIRDVVPDAATRAAVILEELTRHGVPNAYGPQRFGKRGDNAVAGYHLLRHDRAALQTMGIHHLSQNLHGLFLSALQSALFNQVVARRISDGTLDTVILGDVARKEDTGGIFIVADLDTDQARAHAWEISPTGPIYGYKMMEAHAAAGEIEQQVLSEAGLSLADFRPVKESGVRRPLRYRPVGLTCYSDGANHLVVSFFAPKGSFATALLGELMKTEAAPHADLAD
;
A
#
# COMPACT_ATOMS: atom_id res chain seq x y z
N MET A 1 29.58 -56.46 6.85
CA MET A 1 28.45 -56.44 5.93
C MET A 1 27.55 -55.38 6.47
N ASP A 2 27.87 -54.17 6.15
CA ASP A 2 27.38 -53.31 5.03
C ASP A 2 25.96 -52.89 5.34
N ASP A 3 25.55 -51.72 5.32
CA ASP A 3 26.07 -50.43 4.91
C ASP A 3 24.95 -49.39 5.11
N ALA A 4 25.35 -48.19 5.08
CA ALA A 4 24.65 -47.01 4.63
C ALA A 4 23.84 -46.24 5.67
N THR A 5 24.59 -45.45 6.40
CA THR A 5 24.16 -44.10 6.77
C THR A 5 24.40 -43.17 5.59
N GLU A 6 23.40 -42.83 4.80
CA GLU A 6 23.36 -41.68 3.89
C GLU A 6 22.36 -40.67 4.40
N ASP A 7 22.87 -39.70 5.04
CA ASP A 7 22.92 -38.26 4.84
C ASP A 7 21.65 -37.66 4.23
N CYS A 8 20.84 -37.14 5.14
CA CYS A 8 19.66 -36.32 4.83
C CYS A 8 20.07 -34.83 4.90
N ARG A 9 20.93 -34.40 3.97
CA ARG A 9 21.18 -33.00 3.62
C ARG A 9 20.64 -32.70 2.23
N ALA A 10 19.32 -32.63 2.12
CA ALA A 10 18.67 -32.09 0.91
C ALA A 10 17.20 -31.73 1.21
N THR A 11 16.94 -30.70 2.01
CA THR A 11 15.59 -30.20 2.21
C THR A 11 15.44 -28.68 2.16
N GLU A 12 16.47 -27.92 1.78
CA GLU A 12 16.33 -26.48 1.61
C GLU A 12 16.11 -26.02 0.16
N ASP A 13 16.39 -26.85 -0.84
CA ASP A 13 16.22 -26.48 -2.26
C ASP A 13 14.99 -27.09 -2.95
N CYS A 14 14.24 -27.97 -2.31
CA CYS A 14 13.17 -28.74 -2.99
C CYS A 14 11.83 -27.99 -3.07
N TRP A 15 11.58 -26.99 -2.25
CA TRP A 15 10.33 -26.20 -2.33
C TRP A 15 10.46 -24.95 -3.23
N ALA A 16 11.68 -24.53 -3.54
CA ALA A 16 11.94 -23.43 -4.48
C ALA A 16 11.80 -23.84 -5.96
N THR A 17 11.93 -25.12 -6.29
CA THR A 17 11.99 -25.59 -7.68
C THR A 17 10.69 -26.18 -8.24
N ALA A 18 9.79 -26.71 -7.41
CA ALA A 18 8.51 -27.25 -7.88
C ALA A 18 7.45 -26.13 -8.02
N ASP A 19 7.52 -25.09 -7.19
CA ASP A 19 6.60 -23.96 -7.22
C ASP A 19 6.93 -22.95 -8.33
N SER A 20 8.17 -22.96 -8.85
CA SER A 20 8.61 -22.04 -9.89
C SER A 20 8.13 -22.42 -11.31
N ARG A 21 7.85 -23.67 -11.60
CA ARG A 21 7.50 -24.12 -12.98
C ARG A 21 6.00 -24.16 -13.27
N ALA A 22 5.14 -24.55 -12.35
CA ALA A 22 3.67 -24.46 -12.53
C ALA A 22 3.13 -23.04 -12.28
N ALA A 23 3.87 -22.26 -11.48
CA ALA A 23 3.67 -20.82 -11.33
C ALA A 23 4.16 -20.00 -12.51
N ALA A 24 5.07 -20.52 -13.32
CA ALA A 24 5.66 -19.79 -14.44
C ALA A 24 4.65 -19.52 -15.57
N ASP A 25 3.59 -20.30 -15.70
CA ASP A 25 2.63 -20.11 -16.81
C ASP A 25 1.49 -19.14 -16.48
N SER A 26 1.04 -19.05 -15.25
CA SER A 26 0.06 -18.02 -14.83
C SER A 26 0.63 -17.01 -13.83
N ARG A 27 1.59 -17.39 -12.99
CA ARG A 27 2.27 -16.50 -12.03
C ARG A 27 3.37 -15.67 -12.68
N GLY A 28 4.05 -16.13 -13.71
CA GLY A 28 5.02 -15.33 -14.47
C GLY A 28 4.37 -14.15 -15.17
N ARG A 29 3.12 -14.29 -15.63
CA ARG A 29 2.34 -13.23 -16.29
C ARG A 29 1.68 -12.26 -15.33
N LEU A 30 1.49 -12.62 -14.06
CA LEU A 30 0.82 -11.83 -13.03
C LEU A 30 1.75 -11.51 -11.85
N GLY A 31 3.06 -11.51 -12.11
CA GLY A 31 4.05 -11.11 -11.12
C GLY A 31 3.76 -9.71 -10.60
N TRP A 32 3.72 -9.55 -9.27
CA TRP A 32 3.45 -8.28 -8.61
C TRP A 32 4.70 -7.62 -8.02
N ARG A 33 5.83 -8.31 -8.03
CA ARG A 33 7.09 -7.76 -7.54
C ARG A 33 7.58 -6.65 -8.45
N VAL A 34 8.06 -5.58 -7.84
CA VAL A 34 8.61 -4.41 -8.53
C VAL A 34 10.08 -4.32 -8.18
N PRO A 35 10.98 -4.10 -9.15
CA PRO A 35 12.40 -3.87 -8.87
C PRO A 35 12.56 -2.62 -8.00
N TYR A 36 13.61 -2.57 -7.20
CA TYR A 36 13.94 -1.36 -6.46
C TYR A 36 14.38 -0.26 -7.43
N LEU A 37 13.90 0.95 -7.23
CA LEU A 37 14.36 2.14 -7.97
C LEU A 37 15.87 2.37 -7.72
N THR A 38 16.29 2.11 -6.48
CA THR A 38 17.69 2.23 -6.06
C THR A 38 18.37 0.87 -5.99
N GLY A 39 18.09 -0.02 -6.96
CA GLY A 39 18.52 -1.42 -6.96
C GLY A 39 20.03 -1.63 -7.01
N ASP A 40 20.76 -0.70 -7.56
CA ASP A 40 22.23 -0.64 -7.63
C ASP A 40 22.91 -0.21 -6.30
N LEU A 41 22.14 0.37 -5.38
CA LEU A 41 22.64 0.78 -4.07
C LEU A 41 22.44 -0.34 -3.04
N PRO A 42 23.40 -0.62 -2.15
CA PRO A 42 23.25 -1.62 -1.10
C PRO A 42 22.24 -1.17 -0.05
N GLY A 43 21.34 -2.06 0.36
CA GLY A 43 20.36 -1.81 1.42
C GLY A 43 21.00 -1.73 2.81
N ILE A 44 20.23 -1.24 3.77
CA ILE A 44 20.65 -1.15 5.17
C ILE A 44 20.35 -2.42 5.97
N GLY A 45 19.62 -3.38 5.39
CA GLY A 45 19.15 -4.55 6.12
C GLY A 45 18.15 -4.20 7.23
N GLY A 46 18.16 -5.00 8.29
CA GLY A 46 17.37 -4.73 9.50
C GLY A 46 15.97 -5.30 9.49
N VAL A 47 15.29 -5.10 10.60
CA VAL A 47 13.91 -5.56 10.85
C VAL A 47 13.07 -4.43 11.41
N ILE A 48 11.76 -4.48 11.14
CA ILE A 48 10.77 -3.51 11.63
C ILE A 48 9.66 -4.21 12.40
N ARG A 49 8.95 -3.46 13.26
CA ARG A 49 7.78 -3.98 14.00
C ARG A 49 8.09 -5.09 15.01
N ASN A 50 9.27 -5.09 15.60
CA ASN A 50 9.56 -5.99 16.73
C ASN A 50 8.66 -5.65 17.93
N GLU A 51 8.41 -4.36 18.11
CA GLU A 51 7.48 -3.81 19.08
C GLU A 51 6.54 -2.82 18.39
N PRO A 52 5.33 -2.57 18.90
CA PRO A 52 4.43 -1.57 18.33
C PRO A 52 5.04 -0.17 18.22
N GLU A 53 5.94 0.18 19.12
CA GLU A 53 6.67 1.45 19.16
C GLU A 53 7.68 1.62 18.03
N ASP A 54 8.09 0.54 17.40
CA ASP A 54 8.97 0.60 16.23
C ASP A 54 8.24 1.12 14.98
N PHE A 55 6.91 1.15 15.00
CA PHE A 55 6.09 1.59 13.86
C PHE A 55 4.99 2.55 14.32
N VAL A 56 5.31 3.83 14.35
CA VAL A 56 4.37 4.88 14.74
C VAL A 56 3.72 5.47 13.49
N VAL A 57 2.38 5.51 13.47
CA VAL A 57 1.59 6.06 12.36
C VAL A 57 0.68 7.14 12.87
N GLU A 58 0.82 8.34 12.33
CA GLU A 58 -0.03 9.47 12.64
C GLU A 58 -0.86 9.86 11.41
N GLU A 59 -2.18 9.72 11.50
CA GLU A 59 -3.10 10.18 10.47
C GLU A 59 -3.11 11.71 10.40
N VAL A 60 -2.90 12.26 9.21
CA VAL A 60 -3.04 13.69 8.94
C VAL A 60 -4.42 13.90 8.32
N PRO A 61 -5.36 14.55 9.03
CA PRO A 61 -6.71 14.73 8.56
C PRO A 61 -6.78 15.64 7.34
N ALA A 62 -7.83 15.51 6.52
CA ALA A 62 -8.06 16.38 5.37
C ALA A 62 -8.48 17.79 5.80
N TYR A 63 -9.10 17.92 6.96
CA TYR A 63 -9.59 19.15 7.59
C TYR A 63 -9.66 18.96 9.10
N GLU A 64 -9.63 20.05 9.83
CA GLU A 64 -9.84 20.06 11.28
C GLU A 64 -11.34 20.14 11.61
N PRO A 65 -11.81 19.59 12.74
CA PRO A 65 -13.20 19.74 13.17
C PRO A 65 -13.53 21.21 13.46
N CYS A 66 -14.75 21.61 13.17
CA CYS A 66 -15.18 23.01 13.25
C CYS A 66 -15.68 23.47 14.64
N GLY A 67 -15.71 22.57 15.62
CA GLY A 67 -16.17 22.87 16.98
C GLY A 67 -17.68 22.82 17.19
N ASP A 68 -18.49 22.63 16.12
CA ASP A 68 -19.95 22.58 16.18
C ASP A 68 -20.51 21.44 15.30
N GLY A 69 -21.75 21.05 15.54
CA GLY A 69 -22.48 20.07 14.72
C GLY A 69 -22.86 18.78 15.46
N GLU A 70 -23.40 17.83 14.71
CA GLU A 70 -24.01 16.60 15.24
C GLU A 70 -23.01 15.45 15.42
N HIS A 71 -21.84 15.51 14.78
CA HIS A 71 -20.85 14.49 14.84
C HIS A 71 -19.78 14.83 15.87
N THR A 72 -19.59 13.95 16.83
CA THR A 72 -18.46 14.03 17.76
C THR A 72 -17.26 13.36 17.14
N TYR A 73 -16.24 14.16 16.83
CA TYR A 73 -14.94 13.70 16.37
C TYR A 73 -14.05 13.46 17.56
N PHE A 74 -13.26 12.42 17.53
CA PHE A 74 -12.28 12.15 18.57
C PHE A 74 -11.06 11.48 18.00
N ARG A 75 -9.90 11.90 18.47
CA ARG A 75 -8.61 11.34 18.09
C ARG A 75 -8.18 10.35 19.13
N VAL A 76 -7.76 9.19 18.67
CA VAL A 76 -7.35 8.07 19.53
C VAL A 76 -5.93 7.66 19.18
N GLU A 77 -5.10 7.43 20.19
CA GLU A 77 -3.86 6.68 20.08
C GLU A 77 -4.16 5.24 20.49
N LYS A 78 -3.95 4.30 19.60
CA LYS A 78 -4.08 2.86 19.85
C LYS A 78 -2.72 2.18 19.76
N ARG A 79 -2.56 1.08 20.51
CA ARG A 79 -1.32 0.31 20.57
C ARG A 79 -1.62 -1.17 20.48
N GLY A 80 -1.02 -1.87 19.51
CA GLY A 80 -1.06 -3.33 19.41
C GLY A 80 -2.42 -3.92 19.04
N ILE A 81 -3.39 -3.13 18.60
CA ILE A 81 -4.73 -3.60 18.18
C ILE A 81 -5.12 -3.06 16.80
N SER A 82 -6.00 -3.77 16.09
CA SER A 82 -6.51 -3.31 14.80
C SER A 82 -7.55 -2.18 14.97
N THR A 83 -7.77 -1.39 13.90
CA THR A 83 -8.84 -0.38 13.88
C THR A 83 -10.20 -1.00 14.14
N MET A 84 -10.47 -2.20 13.61
CA MET A 84 -11.77 -2.87 13.76
C MET A 84 -12.01 -3.38 15.18
N GLN A 85 -10.98 -3.88 15.86
CA GLN A 85 -11.06 -4.26 17.28
C GLN A 85 -11.39 -3.04 18.13
N LEU A 86 -10.68 -1.93 17.91
CA LEU A 86 -10.96 -0.67 18.62
C LEU A 86 -12.37 -0.13 18.35
N VAL A 87 -12.85 -0.19 17.10
CA VAL A 87 -14.23 0.20 16.76
C VAL A 87 -15.25 -0.63 17.53
N LYS A 88 -15.04 -1.95 17.63
CA LYS A 88 -15.94 -2.84 18.39
C LYS A 88 -15.94 -2.49 19.89
N GLU A 89 -14.76 -2.21 20.46
CA GLU A 89 -14.63 -1.82 21.87
C GLU A 89 -15.33 -0.49 22.17
N ILE A 90 -15.05 0.55 21.36
CA ILE A 90 -15.69 1.86 21.49
C ILE A 90 -17.23 1.74 21.38
N ALA A 91 -17.70 1.03 20.36
CA ALA A 91 -19.12 0.85 20.11
C ALA A 91 -19.83 0.15 21.29
N ALA A 92 -19.22 -0.91 21.84
CA ALA A 92 -19.76 -1.61 23.00
C ALA A 92 -19.86 -0.71 24.25
N LYS A 93 -18.80 0.09 24.52
CA LYS A 93 -18.78 1.01 25.68
C LYS A 93 -19.77 2.17 25.54
N LEU A 94 -20.11 2.55 24.31
CA LEU A 94 -21.10 3.59 24.02
C LEU A 94 -22.53 3.07 23.85
N ASP A 95 -22.71 1.75 23.88
CA ASP A 95 -23.99 1.08 23.57
C ASP A 95 -24.48 1.40 22.15
N LEU A 96 -23.56 1.31 21.19
CA LEU A 96 -23.82 1.61 19.77
C LEU A 96 -23.45 0.41 18.88
N PRO A 97 -24.07 0.27 17.72
CA PRO A 97 -23.59 -0.70 16.73
C PRO A 97 -22.25 -0.25 16.14
N PRO A 98 -21.30 -1.17 15.82
CA PRO A 98 -19.97 -0.81 15.26
C PRO A 98 -20.02 0.10 14.04
N ARG A 99 -21.05 -0.01 13.19
CA ARG A 99 -21.29 0.86 12.01
C ARG A 99 -21.57 2.33 12.35
N ALA A 100 -21.90 2.64 13.61
CA ALA A 100 -22.10 4.02 14.07
C ALA A 100 -20.77 4.76 14.28
N ILE A 101 -19.68 4.02 14.49
CA ILE A 101 -18.34 4.59 14.62
C ILE A 101 -17.68 4.65 13.23
N SER A 102 -17.31 5.84 12.81
CA SER A 102 -16.70 6.08 11.51
C SER A 102 -15.22 6.44 11.64
N TYR A 103 -14.45 6.13 10.61
CA TYR A 103 -13.00 6.39 10.54
C TYR A 103 -12.58 6.71 9.11
N ALA A 104 -11.40 7.38 8.95
CA ALA A 104 -10.91 7.76 7.62
C ALA A 104 -10.15 6.63 6.89
N GLY A 105 -9.63 5.65 7.62
CA GLY A 105 -8.90 4.51 7.06
C GLY A 105 -8.51 3.50 8.12
N LEU A 106 -8.12 2.31 7.71
CA LEU A 106 -7.57 1.28 8.60
C LEU A 106 -6.11 1.60 8.94
N LYS A 107 -5.70 1.25 10.18
CA LYS A 107 -4.31 1.34 10.63
C LYS A 107 -3.85 -0.02 11.12
N ASP A 108 -2.57 -0.31 10.89
CA ASP A 108 -1.92 -1.57 11.29
C ASP A 108 -2.17 -1.92 12.75
N ALA A 109 -2.33 -3.21 13.04
CA ALA A 109 -2.46 -3.71 14.41
C ALA A 109 -1.12 -3.64 15.16
N HIS A 110 -0.01 -4.10 14.55
CA HIS A 110 1.34 -4.03 15.13
C HIS A 110 1.96 -2.64 14.95
N ALA A 111 1.34 -1.64 15.61
CA ALA A 111 1.77 -0.24 15.52
C ALA A 111 1.22 0.55 16.71
N VAL A 112 1.86 1.68 16.99
CA VAL A 112 1.23 2.80 17.69
C VAL A 112 0.60 3.69 16.64
N ALA A 113 -0.73 3.82 16.64
CA ALA A 113 -1.41 4.59 15.62
C ALA A 113 -2.32 5.66 16.22
N ARG A 114 -2.16 6.90 15.71
CA ARG A 114 -3.02 8.04 16.03
C ARG A 114 -3.97 8.28 14.87
N GLN A 115 -5.24 8.04 15.08
CA GLN A 115 -6.27 8.21 14.05
C GLN A 115 -7.53 8.87 14.59
N THR A 116 -8.33 9.44 13.69
CA THR A 116 -9.57 10.13 14.01
C THR A 116 -10.76 9.22 13.75
N PHE A 117 -11.72 9.26 14.68
CA PHE A 117 -13.02 8.62 14.59
C PHE A 117 -14.12 9.66 14.68
N SER A 118 -15.34 9.27 14.30
CA SER A 118 -16.53 10.06 14.59
C SER A 118 -17.73 9.20 14.92
N ALA A 119 -18.57 9.70 15.82
CA ALA A 119 -19.88 9.15 16.15
C ALA A 119 -20.93 10.25 16.10
N GLN A 120 -22.12 9.95 15.55
CA GLN A 120 -23.23 10.92 15.47
C GLN A 120 -24.05 10.94 16.75
N PHE A 121 -24.45 12.12 17.20
CA PHE A 121 -25.29 12.35 18.39
C PHE A 121 -24.75 11.79 19.71
N VAL A 122 -23.46 11.54 19.82
CA VAL A 122 -22.80 11.14 21.07
C VAL A 122 -22.29 12.40 21.78
N PRO A 123 -22.62 12.64 23.05
CA PRO A 123 -22.06 13.73 23.84
C PRO A 123 -20.53 13.63 23.99
N GLU A 124 -19.83 14.76 24.06
CA GLU A 124 -18.37 14.78 24.15
C GLU A 124 -17.87 14.13 25.44
N ASP A 125 -18.53 14.41 26.57
CA ASP A 125 -18.22 13.84 27.89
C ASP A 125 -18.31 12.31 27.92
N ARG A 126 -19.20 11.70 27.13
CA ARG A 126 -19.28 10.26 26.99
C ARG A 126 -18.05 9.68 26.27
N ILE A 127 -17.49 10.41 25.31
CA ILE A 127 -16.27 10.00 24.63
C ILE A 127 -15.05 10.23 25.53
N GLU A 128 -14.96 11.38 26.17
CA GLU A 128 -13.86 11.73 27.09
C GLU A 128 -13.76 10.75 28.27
N GLY A 129 -14.89 10.29 28.76
CA GLY A 129 -15.00 9.30 29.84
C GLY A 129 -14.71 7.85 29.44
N LEU A 130 -14.39 7.55 28.16
CA LEU A 130 -14.08 6.20 27.72
C LEU A 130 -12.76 5.70 28.32
N SER A 131 -12.83 4.60 29.07
CA SER A 131 -11.66 3.82 29.46
C SER A 131 -11.46 2.68 28.46
N LEU A 132 -10.42 2.77 27.63
CA LEU A 132 -10.07 1.79 26.60
C LEU A 132 -8.86 0.96 27.04
N GLU A 133 -8.83 -0.34 26.70
CA GLU A 133 -7.76 -1.24 27.19
C GLU A 133 -6.40 -0.98 26.52
N SER A 134 -6.40 -0.80 25.21
CA SER A 134 -5.18 -0.63 24.40
C SER A 134 -5.18 0.69 23.62
N ALA A 135 -5.92 1.68 24.13
CA ALA A 135 -6.02 2.98 23.46
C ALA A 135 -6.34 4.08 24.47
N ARG A 136 -6.07 5.32 24.06
CA ARG A 136 -6.43 6.53 24.83
C ARG A 136 -7.00 7.59 23.92
N ILE A 137 -7.97 8.34 24.42
CA ILE A 137 -8.50 9.53 23.76
C ILE A 137 -7.48 10.66 23.90
N LEU A 138 -7.14 11.30 22.80
CA LEU A 138 -6.21 12.43 22.78
C LEU A 138 -6.92 13.77 22.81
N TRP A 139 -8.03 13.88 22.07
CA TRP A 139 -8.91 15.04 22.06
C TRP A 139 -10.29 14.66 21.53
N VAL A 140 -11.28 15.48 21.85
CA VAL A 140 -12.66 15.41 21.38
C VAL A 140 -13.08 16.78 20.84
N SER A 141 -13.92 16.83 19.81
CA SER A 141 -14.45 18.06 19.23
C SER A 141 -15.69 17.75 18.38
N ARG A 142 -16.45 18.78 18.02
CA ARG A 142 -17.64 18.66 17.17
C ARG A 142 -17.34 18.94 15.70
N HIS A 143 -18.12 18.31 14.83
CA HIS A 143 -18.09 18.59 13.40
C HIS A 143 -19.48 18.39 12.77
N ARG A 144 -19.75 19.14 11.71
CA ARG A 144 -21.05 19.11 11.02
C ARG A 144 -21.27 17.87 10.21
N ASN A 145 -20.20 17.31 9.61
CA ASN A 145 -20.28 16.18 8.69
C ASN A 145 -19.70 14.91 9.30
N LYS A 146 -20.24 13.75 8.85
CA LYS A 146 -19.70 12.44 9.18
C LYS A 146 -18.32 12.25 8.59
N LEU A 147 -17.37 11.74 9.38
CA LEU A 147 -16.09 11.26 8.87
C LEU A 147 -16.29 10.09 7.91
N ARG A 148 -15.58 10.10 6.79
CA ARG A 148 -15.69 9.03 5.78
C ARG A 148 -14.33 8.48 5.43
N VAL A 149 -14.30 7.25 4.94
CA VAL A 149 -13.07 6.64 4.38
C VAL A 149 -12.48 7.55 3.31
N GLY A 150 -11.18 7.82 3.40
CA GLY A 150 -10.47 8.72 2.51
C GLY A 150 -10.44 10.20 2.95
N HIS A 151 -11.10 10.58 4.05
CA HIS A 151 -11.04 11.95 4.60
C HIS A 151 -9.73 12.19 5.37
N LEU A 152 -8.59 11.88 4.73
CA LEU A 152 -7.25 12.16 5.22
C LEU A 152 -6.39 12.70 4.07
N ARG A 153 -5.39 13.50 4.40
CA ARG A 153 -4.34 13.96 3.48
C ARG A 153 -3.29 12.88 3.26
N GLY A 154 -2.99 12.12 4.31
CA GLY A 154 -1.97 11.08 4.32
C GLY A 154 -1.66 10.63 5.73
N ASN A 155 -0.52 9.96 5.88
CA ASN A 155 -0.04 9.51 7.18
C ASN A 155 1.42 9.96 7.36
N ARG A 156 1.76 10.38 8.58
CA ARG A 156 3.13 10.55 9.00
C ARG A 156 3.59 9.25 9.66
N PHE A 157 4.72 8.77 9.24
CA PHE A 157 5.34 7.57 9.77
C PHE A 157 6.60 7.95 10.54
N THR A 158 6.84 7.27 11.66
CA THR A 158 8.12 7.23 12.36
C THR A 158 8.43 5.78 12.61
N VAL A 159 9.45 5.26 11.94
CA VAL A 159 9.78 3.83 11.92
C VAL A 159 11.19 3.63 12.43
N ARG A 160 11.33 2.82 13.48
CA ARG A 160 12.60 2.31 13.96
C ARG A 160 12.92 1.01 13.23
N ILE A 161 14.07 0.99 12.57
CA ILE A 161 14.62 -0.18 11.90
C ILE A 161 15.74 -0.70 12.80
N ARG A 162 15.57 -1.92 13.31
CA ARG A 162 16.53 -2.57 14.22
C ARG A 162 17.48 -3.46 13.43
N ASP A 163 18.61 -3.79 14.04
CA ASP A 163 19.61 -4.72 13.49
C ASP A 163 20.11 -4.35 12.09
N VAL A 164 20.32 -3.07 11.88
CA VAL A 164 20.88 -2.54 10.61
C VAL A 164 22.38 -2.80 10.51
N VAL A 165 22.92 -2.80 9.28
CA VAL A 165 24.35 -2.93 9.03
C VAL A 165 25.14 -1.76 9.63
N PRO A 166 26.45 -1.92 9.93
CA PRO A 166 27.24 -0.87 10.59
C PRO A 166 27.30 0.48 9.87
N ASP A 167 27.27 0.48 8.53
CA ASP A 167 27.30 1.68 7.68
C ASP A 167 25.91 2.14 7.21
N ALA A 168 24.85 1.67 7.89
CA ALA A 168 23.46 1.92 7.51
C ALA A 168 23.11 3.40 7.37
N ALA A 169 23.64 4.27 8.24
CA ALA A 169 23.37 5.71 8.17
C ALA A 169 23.86 6.32 6.85
N THR A 170 25.05 5.93 6.40
CA THR A 170 25.63 6.39 5.13
C THR A 170 24.83 5.86 3.94
N ARG A 171 24.49 4.56 3.94
CA ARG A 171 23.66 3.96 2.88
C ARG A 171 22.28 4.59 2.82
N ALA A 172 21.63 4.75 3.98
CA ALA A 172 20.32 5.38 4.07
C ALA A 172 20.35 6.81 3.49
N ALA A 173 21.36 7.61 3.80
CA ALA A 173 21.46 8.99 3.30
C ALA A 173 21.45 9.03 1.76
N VAL A 174 22.24 8.16 1.09
CA VAL A 174 22.30 8.09 -0.38
C VAL A 174 20.95 7.62 -0.95
N ILE A 175 20.38 6.54 -0.41
CA ILE A 175 19.09 6.02 -0.88
C ILE A 175 17.98 7.07 -0.72
N LEU A 176 17.92 7.75 0.43
CA LEU A 176 16.88 8.75 0.71
C LEU A 176 17.05 10.02 -0.16
N GLU A 177 18.26 10.37 -0.56
CA GLU A 177 18.51 11.43 -1.52
C GLU A 177 17.91 11.09 -2.89
N GLU A 178 18.16 9.87 -3.40
CA GLU A 178 17.56 9.39 -4.66
C GLU A 178 16.03 9.35 -4.59
N LEU A 179 15.47 8.82 -3.49
CA LEU A 179 14.01 8.79 -3.30
C LEU A 179 13.40 10.20 -3.15
N THR A 180 14.15 11.18 -2.66
CA THR A 180 13.71 12.57 -2.60
C THR A 180 13.69 13.20 -3.98
N ARG A 181 14.68 12.88 -4.80
CA ARG A 181 14.85 13.37 -6.18
C ARG A 181 13.80 12.77 -7.11
N HIS A 182 13.75 11.45 -7.19
CA HIS A 182 12.93 10.70 -8.16
C HIS A 182 11.52 10.35 -7.65
N GLY A 183 11.33 10.35 -6.33
CA GLY A 183 10.12 9.87 -5.67
C GLY A 183 10.20 8.39 -5.31
N VAL A 184 9.27 7.98 -4.47
CA VAL A 184 9.13 6.57 -4.06
C VAL A 184 8.18 5.88 -5.03
N PRO A 185 8.52 4.72 -5.60
CA PRO A 185 7.59 3.93 -6.42
C PRO A 185 6.29 3.64 -5.66
N ASN A 186 5.14 3.97 -6.22
CA ASN A 186 3.85 3.84 -5.53
C ASN A 186 3.26 2.43 -5.69
N ALA A 187 4.12 1.42 -5.66
CA ALA A 187 3.77 0.02 -5.83
C ALA A 187 3.00 -0.54 -4.63
N TYR A 188 2.19 -1.54 -4.89
CA TYR A 188 1.52 -2.31 -3.86
C TYR A 188 2.46 -3.37 -3.29
N GLY A 189 2.51 -3.47 -1.96
CA GLY A 189 3.33 -4.44 -1.25
C GLY A 189 2.66 -5.83 -1.09
N PRO A 190 3.39 -6.80 -0.49
CA PRO A 190 2.97 -8.20 -0.37
C PRO A 190 1.60 -8.42 0.28
N GLN A 191 1.24 -7.61 1.27
CA GLN A 191 -0.06 -7.69 1.97
C GLN A 191 -1.26 -7.65 1.02
N ARG A 192 -1.14 -6.93 -0.12
CA ARG A 192 -2.20 -6.83 -1.13
C ARG A 192 -2.52 -8.17 -1.79
N PHE A 193 -1.52 -9.03 -1.86
CA PHE A 193 -1.59 -10.28 -2.62
C PHE A 193 -1.87 -11.50 -1.75
N GLY A 194 -2.08 -11.31 -0.43
CA GLY A 194 -2.43 -12.37 0.52
C GLY A 194 -1.21 -13.15 1.03
N LYS A 195 -1.43 -14.01 2.01
CA LYS A 195 -0.37 -14.79 2.66
C LYS A 195 0.42 -15.69 1.68
N ARG A 196 -0.25 -16.23 0.66
CA ARG A 196 0.36 -17.07 -0.39
C ARG A 196 0.81 -16.28 -1.61
N GLY A 197 0.49 -14.99 -1.69
CA GLY A 197 0.78 -14.14 -2.84
C GLY A 197 -0.07 -14.42 -4.08
N ASP A 198 -1.15 -15.20 -3.97
CA ASP A 198 -1.95 -15.73 -5.08
C ASP A 198 -3.30 -15.01 -5.30
N ASN A 199 -3.62 -13.98 -4.51
CA ASN A 199 -4.87 -13.22 -4.68
C ASN A 199 -5.03 -12.62 -6.09
N ALA A 200 -3.93 -12.21 -6.74
CA ALA A 200 -3.97 -11.69 -8.10
C ALA A 200 -4.36 -12.78 -9.12
N VAL A 201 -3.86 -14.01 -8.92
CA VAL A 201 -4.21 -15.19 -9.73
C VAL A 201 -5.68 -15.55 -9.53
N ALA A 202 -6.17 -15.53 -8.29
CA ALA A 202 -7.60 -15.72 -8.01
C ALA A 202 -8.45 -14.64 -8.72
N GLY A 203 -8.02 -13.37 -8.70
CA GLY A 203 -8.66 -12.27 -9.42
C GLY A 203 -8.70 -12.48 -10.94
N TYR A 204 -7.63 -13.02 -11.50
CA TYR A 204 -7.57 -13.36 -12.93
C TYR A 204 -8.59 -14.45 -13.31
N HIS A 205 -8.63 -15.56 -12.57
CA HIS A 205 -9.61 -16.62 -12.81
C HIS A 205 -11.05 -16.15 -12.59
N LEU A 206 -11.25 -15.28 -11.62
CA LEU A 206 -12.55 -14.66 -11.36
C LEU A 206 -13.00 -13.79 -12.56
N LEU A 207 -12.11 -12.96 -13.11
CA LEU A 207 -12.37 -12.10 -14.26
C LEU A 207 -12.69 -12.93 -15.52
N ARG A 208 -12.03 -14.09 -15.67
CA ARG A 208 -12.23 -15.04 -16.76
C ARG A 208 -13.40 -16.01 -16.53
N HIS A 209 -14.13 -15.87 -15.42
CA HIS A 209 -15.22 -16.78 -15.00
C HIS A 209 -14.79 -18.26 -14.89
N ASP A 210 -13.51 -18.51 -14.61
CA ASP A 210 -12.93 -19.85 -14.49
C ASP A 210 -13.15 -20.42 -13.08
N ARG A 211 -14.34 -20.97 -12.86
CA ARG A 211 -14.70 -21.58 -11.57
C ARG A 211 -13.87 -22.80 -11.22
N ALA A 212 -13.44 -23.57 -12.22
CA ALA A 212 -12.68 -24.80 -11.98
C ALA A 212 -11.30 -24.46 -11.38
N ALA A 213 -10.61 -23.46 -11.93
CA ALA A 213 -9.35 -22.97 -11.38
C ALA A 213 -9.51 -22.39 -9.97
N LEU A 214 -10.57 -21.62 -9.71
CA LEU A 214 -10.84 -21.11 -8.36
C LEU A 214 -11.06 -22.25 -7.34
N GLN A 215 -11.78 -23.31 -7.71
CA GLN A 215 -11.96 -24.48 -6.86
C GLN A 215 -10.63 -25.21 -6.58
N THR A 216 -9.78 -25.34 -7.59
CA THR A 216 -8.41 -25.90 -7.42
C THR A 216 -7.57 -25.10 -6.44
N MET A 217 -7.78 -23.77 -6.39
CA MET A 217 -7.14 -22.88 -5.39
C MET A 217 -7.79 -22.98 -3.99
N GLY A 218 -8.82 -23.81 -3.82
CA GLY A 218 -9.56 -23.96 -2.55
C GLY A 218 -10.64 -22.90 -2.34
N ILE A 219 -11.01 -22.16 -3.39
CA ILE A 219 -12.02 -21.08 -3.32
C ILE A 219 -13.35 -21.63 -3.81
N HIS A 220 -14.14 -22.18 -2.90
CA HIS A 220 -15.44 -22.81 -3.22
C HIS A 220 -16.62 -21.81 -3.09
N HIS A 221 -16.48 -20.81 -2.23
CA HIS A 221 -17.51 -19.78 -2.00
C HIS A 221 -16.91 -18.38 -2.11
N LEU A 222 -17.54 -17.55 -2.92
CA LEU A 222 -17.13 -16.15 -3.15
C LEU A 222 -18.18 -15.21 -2.50
N SER A 223 -17.82 -14.65 -1.34
CA SER A 223 -18.54 -13.49 -0.82
C SER A 223 -18.24 -12.25 -1.66
N GLN A 224 -19.09 -11.22 -1.59
CA GLN A 224 -18.83 -9.95 -2.28
C GLN A 224 -17.49 -9.31 -1.85
N ASN A 225 -17.12 -9.48 -0.58
CA ASN A 225 -15.85 -8.96 -0.07
C ASN A 225 -14.64 -9.66 -0.69
N LEU A 226 -14.67 -11.00 -0.79
CA LEU A 226 -13.62 -11.77 -1.44
C LEU A 226 -13.53 -11.47 -2.95
N HIS A 227 -14.68 -11.30 -3.61
CA HIS A 227 -14.73 -10.90 -5.01
C HIS A 227 -13.98 -9.57 -5.23
N GLY A 228 -14.32 -8.53 -4.46
CA GLY A 228 -13.64 -7.25 -4.54
C GLY A 228 -12.16 -7.33 -4.17
N LEU A 229 -11.80 -8.13 -3.16
CA LEU A 229 -10.40 -8.34 -2.77
C LEU A 229 -9.57 -8.92 -3.91
N PHE A 230 -10.02 -9.99 -4.55
CA PHE A 230 -9.28 -10.66 -5.62
C PHE A 230 -9.16 -9.79 -6.88
N LEU A 231 -10.24 -9.13 -7.32
CA LEU A 231 -10.18 -8.22 -8.46
C LEU A 231 -9.23 -7.07 -8.19
N SER A 232 -9.28 -6.48 -7.01
CA SER A 232 -8.40 -5.39 -6.68
C SER A 232 -6.94 -5.84 -6.53
N ALA A 233 -6.67 -7.09 -6.15
CA ALA A 233 -5.33 -7.66 -6.16
C ALA A 233 -4.80 -7.84 -7.60
N LEU A 234 -5.62 -8.34 -8.53
CA LEU A 234 -5.27 -8.41 -9.95
C LEU A 234 -4.93 -7.03 -10.51
N GLN A 235 -5.80 -6.04 -10.32
CA GLN A 235 -5.57 -4.67 -10.77
C GLN A 235 -4.27 -4.09 -10.17
N SER A 236 -3.97 -4.41 -8.91
CA SER A 236 -2.74 -3.99 -8.23
C SER A 236 -1.49 -4.67 -8.82
N ALA A 237 -1.58 -5.95 -9.20
CA ALA A 237 -0.46 -6.66 -9.84
C ALA A 237 -0.16 -6.08 -11.22
N LEU A 238 -1.18 -5.83 -12.03
CA LEU A 238 -1.04 -5.19 -13.35
C LEU A 238 -0.46 -3.77 -13.23
N PHE A 239 -0.92 -2.98 -12.25
CA PHE A 239 -0.34 -1.66 -11.96
C PHE A 239 1.14 -1.78 -11.57
N ASN A 240 1.50 -2.73 -10.73
CA ASN A 240 2.89 -2.97 -10.34
C ASN A 240 3.77 -3.32 -11.54
N GLN A 241 3.25 -4.04 -12.54
CA GLN A 241 3.99 -4.32 -13.78
C GLN A 241 4.26 -3.06 -14.60
N VAL A 242 3.30 -2.12 -14.66
CA VAL A 242 3.54 -0.81 -15.29
C VAL A 242 4.61 -0.04 -14.52
N VAL A 243 4.55 -0.01 -13.18
CA VAL A 243 5.60 0.62 -12.35
C VAL A 243 6.96 -0.02 -12.61
N ALA A 244 7.03 -1.36 -12.65
CA ALA A 244 8.27 -2.10 -12.90
C ALA A 244 8.90 -1.73 -14.25
N ARG A 245 8.11 -1.61 -15.32
CA ARG A 245 8.60 -1.17 -16.64
C ARG A 245 9.12 0.24 -16.60
N ARG A 246 8.37 1.16 -15.99
CA ARG A 246 8.78 2.56 -15.87
C ARG A 246 10.09 2.71 -15.07
N ILE A 247 10.34 1.84 -14.07
CA ILE A 247 11.63 1.78 -13.37
C ILE A 247 12.72 1.24 -14.30
N SER A 248 12.48 0.12 -14.97
CA SER A 248 13.47 -0.51 -15.86
C SER A 248 13.85 0.40 -17.02
N ASP A 249 12.93 1.19 -17.52
CA ASP A 249 13.13 2.14 -18.64
C ASP A 249 13.66 3.51 -18.16
N GLY A 250 13.88 3.69 -16.84
CA GLY A 250 14.32 4.96 -16.26
C GLY A 250 13.31 6.11 -16.42
N THR A 251 12.02 5.79 -16.51
CA THR A 251 10.97 6.77 -16.81
C THR A 251 9.92 6.91 -15.71
N LEU A 252 10.22 6.42 -14.49
CA LEU A 252 9.27 6.49 -13.37
C LEU A 252 8.94 7.93 -12.95
N ASP A 253 9.92 8.82 -12.98
CA ASP A 253 9.85 10.21 -12.53
C ASP A 253 9.71 11.23 -13.65
N THR A 254 9.68 10.76 -14.90
CA THR A 254 9.49 11.56 -16.09
C THR A 254 8.12 11.32 -16.70
N VAL A 255 7.61 12.26 -17.48
CA VAL A 255 6.45 12.04 -18.34
C VAL A 255 6.90 11.62 -19.73
N ILE A 256 6.15 10.71 -20.35
CA ILE A 256 6.33 10.31 -21.73
C ILE A 256 5.10 10.67 -22.55
N LEU A 257 5.23 10.72 -23.86
CA LEU A 257 4.14 11.13 -24.75
C LEU A 257 2.92 10.23 -24.56
N GLY A 258 1.77 10.87 -24.34
CA GLY A 258 0.50 10.18 -24.13
C GLY A 258 0.24 9.70 -22.71
N ASP A 259 1.14 9.97 -21.75
CA ASP A 259 0.88 9.71 -20.33
C ASP A 259 -0.40 10.41 -19.86
N VAL A 260 -1.14 9.76 -18.99
CA VAL A 260 -2.12 10.43 -18.15
C VAL A 260 -1.41 10.98 -16.92
N ALA A 261 -1.18 12.27 -16.88
CA ALA A 261 -0.58 12.94 -15.74
C ALA A 261 -1.64 13.46 -14.78
N ARG A 262 -1.28 13.51 -13.49
CA ARG A 262 -2.12 14.07 -12.42
C ARG A 262 -1.47 15.32 -11.86
N LYS A 263 -2.26 16.38 -11.70
CA LYS A 263 -1.87 17.61 -11.00
C LYS A 263 -1.80 17.34 -9.51
N GLU A 264 -0.71 17.75 -8.86
CA GLU A 264 -0.50 17.48 -7.42
C GLU A 264 -1.37 18.36 -6.51
N ASP A 265 -1.74 19.55 -6.96
CA ASP A 265 -2.57 20.50 -6.22
C ASP A 265 -4.06 20.11 -6.21
N THR A 266 -4.63 19.91 -7.39
CA THR A 266 -6.07 19.68 -7.59
C THR A 266 -6.45 18.20 -7.71
N GLY A 267 -5.48 17.34 -8.04
CA GLY A 267 -5.73 15.94 -8.38
C GLY A 267 -6.36 15.72 -9.76
N GLY A 268 -6.55 16.78 -10.56
CA GLY A 268 -7.06 16.70 -11.93
C GLY A 268 -6.10 15.93 -12.84
N ILE A 269 -6.65 15.12 -13.75
CA ILE A 269 -5.86 14.32 -14.70
C ILE A 269 -6.01 14.86 -16.12
N PHE A 270 -4.96 14.72 -16.94
CA PHE A 270 -4.93 15.14 -18.32
C PHE A 270 -3.92 14.30 -19.13
N ILE A 271 -4.03 14.33 -20.46
CA ILE A 271 -3.09 13.66 -21.36
C ILE A 271 -1.89 14.57 -21.64
N VAL A 272 -0.69 14.06 -21.49
CA VAL A 272 0.56 14.73 -21.84
C VAL A 272 0.70 14.76 -23.37
N ALA A 273 0.72 15.95 -23.93
CA ALA A 273 0.88 16.20 -25.37
C ALA A 273 2.10 17.06 -25.70
N ASP A 274 2.56 17.88 -24.74
CA ASP A 274 3.73 18.76 -24.86
C ASP A 274 4.78 18.31 -23.84
N LEU A 275 5.76 17.52 -24.32
CA LEU A 275 6.81 16.97 -23.45
C LEU A 275 7.72 18.05 -22.87
N ASP A 276 8.03 19.10 -23.62
CA ASP A 276 8.97 20.14 -23.17
C ASP A 276 8.40 20.88 -21.94
N THR A 277 7.14 21.28 -22.02
CA THR A 277 6.44 21.94 -20.94
C THR A 277 6.15 20.99 -19.77
N ASP A 278 5.62 19.80 -20.05
CA ASP A 278 5.14 18.89 -19.00
C ASP A 278 6.28 18.17 -18.27
N GLN A 279 7.45 17.97 -18.93
CA GLN A 279 8.62 17.44 -18.28
C GLN A 279 9.16 18.38 -17.19
N ALA A 280 9.22 19.69 -17.47
CA ALA A 280 9.64 20.69 -16.49
C ALA A 280 8.69 20.69 -15.27
N ARG A 281 7.38 20.57 -15.49
CA ARG A 281 6.35 20.47 -14.44
C ARG A 281 6.47 19.19 -13.63
N ALA A 282 6.81 18.06 -14.27
CA ALA A 282 7.02 16.79 -13.59
C ALA A 282 8.25 16.85 -12.67
N HIS A 283 9.34 17.48 -13.11
CA HIS A 283 10.53 17.72 -12.28
C HIS A 283 10.24 18.69 -11.11
N ALA A 284 9.41 19.69 -11.34
CA ALA A 284 8.97 20.62 -10.28
C ALA A 284 7.95 20.01 -9.29
N TRP A 285 7.53 18.74 -9.49
CA TRP A 285 6.47 18.10 -8.71
C TRP A 285 5.11 18.82 -8.78
N GLU A 286 4.83 19.53 -9.88
CA GLU A 286 3.51 20.10 -10.16
C GLU A 286 2.55 19.04 -10.70
N ILE A 287 3.12 18.05 -11.42
CA ILE A 287 2.41 16.90 -11.96
C ILE A 287 3.19 15.61 -11.70
N SER A 288 2.48 14.48 -11.70
CA SER A 288 3.09 13.15 -11.66
C SER A 288 2.46 12.24 -12.73
N PRO A 289 3.27 11.39 -13.40
CA PRO A 289 2.73 10.37 -14.28
C PRO A 289 1.88 9.38 -13.48
N THR A 290 0.83 8.84 -14.10
CA THR A 290 -0.06 7.87 -13.49
C THR A 290 -0.07 6.56 -14.27
N GLY A 291 -0.32 5.45 -13.58
CA GLY A 291 -0.61 4.16 -14.18
C GLY A 291 -2.07 3.75 -13.99
N PRO A 292 -2.54 2.75 -14.75
CA PRO A 292 -3.90 2.28 -14.72
C PRO A 292 -4.17 1.36 -13.52
N ILE A 293 -5.23 1.61 -12.79
CA ILE A 293 -5.98 0.57 -12.09
C ILE A 293 -7.04 0.15 -13.10
N TYR A 294 -6.75 -0.89 -13.87
CA TYR A 294 -7.48 -1.23 -15.08
C TYR A 294 -8.99 -1.38 -14.87
N GLY A 295 -9.76 -0.85 -15.82
CA GLY A 295 -11.20 -0.93 -15.85
C GLY A 295 -11.75 -0.29 -17.13
N TYR A 296 -13.01 -0.57 -17.48
CA TYR A 296 -13.58 -0.27 -18.78
C TYR A 296 -13.98 1.21 -19.00
N LYS A 297 -13.80 2.08 -18.01
CA LYS A 297 -14.15 3.53 -18.08
C LYS A 297 -13.01 4.44 -17.67
N MET A 298 -11.84 3.91 -17.36
CA MET A 298 -10.71 4.76 -16.99
C MET A 298 -10.27 5.63 -18.17
N MET A 299 -9.62 6.76 -17.90
CA MET A 299 -8.91 7.52 -18.93
C MET A 299 -7.73 6.69 -19.43
N GLU A 300 -7.69 6.40 -20.72
CA GLU A 300 -6.63 5.62 -21.35
C GLU A 300 -5.43 6.51 -21.68
N ALA A 301 -4.22 5.97 -21.54
CA ALA A 301 -3.00 6.56 -22.04
C ALA A 301 -2.91 6.32 -23.57
N HIS A 302 -2.11 7.13 -24.24
CA HIS A 302 -1.91 7.05 -25.70
C HIS A 302 -0.43 6.96 -26.05
N ALA A 303 -0.11 6.81 -27.32
CA ALA A 303 1.26 6.76 -27.84
C ALA A 303 2.15 5.83 -26.99
N ALA A 304 3.38 6.22 -26.68
CA ALA A 304 4.36 5.39 -25.97
C ALA A 304 3.84 4.94 -24.59
N ALA A 305 3.15 5.81 -23.85
CA ALA A 305 2.57 5.42 -22.56
C ALA A 305 1.45 4.38 -22.73
N GLY A 306 0.59 4.58 -23.73
CA GLY A 306 -0.49 3.63 -24.06
C GLY A 306 0.04 2.27 -24.50
N GLU A 307 1.14 2.22 -25.24
CA GLU A 307 1.80 0.99 -25.66
C GLU A 307 2.28 0.18 -24.45
N ILE A 308 2.91 0.81 -23.45
CA ILE A 308 3.35 0.15 -22.20
C ILE A 308 2.15 -0.45 -21.47
N GLU A 309 1.08 0.33 -21.29
CA GLU A 309 -0.12 -0.12 -20.57
C GLU A 309 -0.84 -1.26 -21.31
N GLN A 310 -0.98 -1.14 -22.63
CA GLN A 310 -1.61 -2.17 -23.46
C GLN A 310 -0.77 -3.46 -23.48
N GLN A 311 0.56 -3.35 -23.52
CA GLN A 311 1.44 -4.50 -23.51
C GLN A 311 1.32 -5.26 -22.18
N VAL A 312 1.31 -4.58 -21.02
CA VAL A 312 1.09 -5.22 -19.70
C VAL A 312 -0.22 -5.99 -19.69
N LEU A 313 -1.28 -5.39 -20.21
CA LEU A 313 -2.61 -6.02 -20.24
C LEU A 313 -2.65 -7.24 -21.18
N SER A 314 -2.05 -7.11 -22.36
CA SER A 314 -2.01 -8.19 -23.37
C SER A 314 -1.12 -9.37 -22.95
N GLU A 315 0.00 -9.13 -22.25
CA GLU A 315 0.86 -10.18 -21.72
C GLU A 315 0.15 -10.98 -20.61
N ALA A 316 -0.73 -10.33 -19.85
CA ALA A 316 -1.63 -11.01 -18.93
C ALA A 316 -2.77 -11.79 -19.66
N GLY A 317 -2.88 -11.68 -20.97
CA GLY A 317 -3.97 -12.27 -21.76
C GLY A 317 -5.32 -11.61 -21.50
N LEU A 318 -5.32 -10.32 -21.15
CA LEU A 318 -6.50 -9.53 -20.80
C LEU A 318 -6.70 -8.35 -21.75
N SER A 319 -7.90 -7.81 -21.74
CA SER A 319 -8.30 -6.58 -22.41
C SER A 319 -9.18 -5.73 -21.49
N LEU A 320 -9.37 -4.46 -21.80
CA LEU A 320 -10.29 -3.59 -21.03
C LEU A 320 -11.75 -4.09 -21.06
N ALA A 321 -12.13 -4.83 -22.12
CA ALA A 321 -13.46 -5.40 -22.26
C ALA A 321 -13.76 -6.45 -21.17
N ASP A 322 -12.73 -7.17 -20.67
CA ASP A 322 -12.89 -8.18 -19.63
C ASP A 322 -13.38 -7.60 -18.29
N PHE A 323 -13.10 -6.32 -18.02
CA PHE A 323 -13.55 -5.63 -16.79
C PHE A 323 -15.01 -5.15 -16.85
N ARG A 324 -15.66 -5.16 -18.02
CA ARG A 324 -17.03 -4.69 -18.18
C ARG A 324 -18.08 -5.58 -17.48
N PRO A 325 -18.01 -6.93 -17.59
CA PRO A 325 -18.98 -7.81 -16.93
C PRO A 325 -18.96 -7.69 -15.41
N VAL A 326 -17.78 -7.46 -14.82
CA VAL A 326 -17.60 -7.27 -13.37
C VAL A 326 -17.81 -5.82 -12.91
N LYS A 327 -18.15 -4.91 -13.84
CA LYS A 327 -18.45 -3.49 -13.59
C LYS A 327 -17.30 -2.69 -12.98
N GLU A 328 -16.05 -3.13 -13.17
CA GLU A 328 -14.88 -2.40 -12.70
C GLU A 328 -14.58 -1.22 -13.64
N SER A 329 -14.88 0.00 -13.17
CA SER A 329 -14.72 1.22 -13.96
C SER A 329 -13.27 1.62 -14.18
N GLY A 330 -12.39 1.26 -13.25
CA GLY A 330 -10.99 1.66 -13.24
C GLY A 330 -10.76 3.11 -12.82
N VAL A 331 -9.51 3.41 -12.47
CA VAL A 331 -9.06 4.76 -12.10
C VAL A 331 -7.59 4.94 -12.45
N ARG A 332 -7.09 6.17 -12.41
CA ARG A 332 -5.67 6.48 -12.55
C ARG A 332 -5.02 6.61 -11.18
N ARG A 333 -3.81 6.05 -11.01
CA ARG A 333 -3.03 6.08 -9.77
C ARG A 333 -1.63 6.63 -10.07
N PRO A 334 -1.11 7.60 -9.29
CA PRO A 334 0.27 8.08 -9.45
C PRO A 334 1.27 6.91 -9.39
N LEU A 335 2.23 6.89 -10.30
CA LEU A 335 3.29 5.88 -10.36
C LEU A 335 4.30 6.05 -9.22
N ARG A 336 4.47 7.28 -8.75
CA ARG A 336 5.38 7.65 -7.66
C ARG A 336 4.69 8.58 -6.66
N TYR A 337 5.27 8.74 -5.48
CA TYR A 337 4.88 9.78 -4.54
C TYR A 337 6.09 10.47 -3.93
N ARG A 338 5.92 11.72 -3.54
CA ARG A 338 6.97 12.50 -2.86
C ARG A 338 6.89 12.26 -1.36
N PRO A 339 7.95 11.72 -0.70
CA PRO A 339 8.02 11.71 0.75
C PRO A 339 8.30 13.12 1.24
N VAL A 340 7.51 13.63 2.20
CA VAL A 340 7.66 14.99 2.72
C VAL A 340 8.15 14.97 4.17
N GLY A 341 9.06 15.88 4.53
CA GLY A 341 9.60 15.95 5.89
C GLY A 341 10.42 14.71 6.24
N LEU A 342 11.15 14.19 5.27
CA LEU A 342 11.97 13.00 5.41
C LEU A 342 13.17 13.30 6.32
N THR A 343 13.28 12.53 7.41
CA THR A 343 14.41 12.57 8.33
C THR A 343 14.90 11.16 8.63
N CYS A 344 16.21 11.02 8.84
CA CYS A 344 16.82 9.75 9.24
C CYS A 344 17.94 10.03 10.25
N TYR A 345 17.95 9.31 11.34
CA TYR A 345 19.01 9.42 12.36
C TYR A 345 19.24 8.09 13.07
N SER A 346 20.45 7.91 13.61
CA SER A 346 20.79 6.75 14.43
C SER A 346 20.18 6.87 15.82
N ASP A 347 19.61 5.78 16.31
CA ASP A 347 19.03 5.64 17.64
C ASP A 347 19.70 4.47 18.36
N GLY A 348 20.96 4.66 18.74
CA GLY A 348 21.83 3.63 19.29
C GLY A 348 22.73 2.96 18.26
N ALA A 349 23.41 1.89 18.65
CA ALA A 349 24.48 1.30 17.85
C ALA A 349 24.01 0.65 16.53
N ASN A 350 22.83 0.00 16.54
CA ASN A 350 22.35 -0.80 15.41
C ASN A 350 20.91 -0.45 15.01
N HIS A 351 20.48 0.77 15.26
CA HIS A 351 19.10 1.20 14.95
C HIS A 351 19.10 2.50 14.17
N LEU A 352 18.22 2.58 13.19
CA LEU A 352 17.89 3.81 12.48
C LEU A 352 16.42 4.17 12.70
N VAL A 353 16.14 5.44 12.89
CA VAL A 353 14.77 5.97 12.88
C VAL A 353 14.59 6.80 11.63
N VAL A 354 13.55 6.48 10.87
CA VAL A 354 13.17 7.19 9.65
C VAL A 354 11.78 7.78 9.84
N SER A 355 11.63 9.08 9.62
CA SER A 355 10.33 9.75 9.68
C SER A 355 10.01 10.43 8.36
N PHE A 356 8.76 10.33 7.91
CA PHE A 356 8.27 10.95 6.68
C PHE A 356 6.75 11.02 6.66
N PHE A 357 6.22 11.93 5.85
CA PHE A 357 4.82 11.95 5.47
C PHE A 357 4.65 11.30 4.10
N ALA A 358 3.67 10.39 3.98
CA ALA A 358 3.22 9.83 2.73
C ALA A 358 1.76 10.23 2.45
N PRO A 359 1.43 10.71 1.24
CA PRO A 359 0.07 11.10 0.88
C PRO A 359 -0.89 9.90 0.92
N LYS A 360 -2.18 10.16 0.98
CA LYS A 360 -3.19 9.10 0.95
C LYS A 360 -3.04 8.19 -0.26
N GLY A 361 -3.20 6.89 -0.04
CA GLY A 361 -3.04 5.89 -1.09
C GLY A 361 -1.59 5.46 -1.34
N SER A 362 -0.62 6.01 -0.60
CA SER A 362 0.78 5.57 -0.63
C SER A 362 1.11 4.67 0.55
N PHE A 363 2.12 3.83 0.41
CA PHE A 363 2.50 2.83 1.40
C PHE A 363 3.90 3.10 1.95
N ALA A 364 4.03 3.14 3.28
CA ALA A 364 5.33 3.25 3.92
C ALA A 364 6.28 2.10 3.55
N THR A 365 5.71 0.91 3.33
CA THR A 365 6.47 -0.29 2.96
C THR A 365 7.22 -0.15 1.64
N ALA A 366 6.79 0.71 0.74
CA ALA A 366 7.51 1.00 -0.50
C ALA A 366 8.84 1.73 -0.22
N LEU A 367 8.81 2.80 0.59
CA LEU A 367 10.03 3.51 1.01
C LEU A 367 10.94 2.62 1.87
N LEU A 368 10.36 1.90 2.82
CA LEU A 368 11.13 0.99 3.68
C LEU A 368 11.76 -0.16 2.90
N GLY A 369 11.07 -0.68 1.88
CA GLY A 369 11.63 -1.69 0.97
C GLY A 369 12.86 -1.17 0.23
N GLU A 370 12.83 0.07 -0.28
CA GLU A 370 13.98 0.71 -0.93
C GLU A 370 15.17 0.87 0.03
N LEU A 371 14.92 1.21 1.30
CA LEU A 371 15.98 1.34 2.30
C LEU A 371 16.56 0.00 2.71
N MET A 372 15.71 -0.92 3.09
CA MET A 372 16.12 -2.16 3.75
C MET A 372 16.61 -3.20 2.76
N LYS A 373 15.97 -3.30 1.58
CA LYS A 373 16.23 -4.32 0.54
C LYS A 373 16.26 -5.76 1.11
N THR A 374 15.52 -5.95 2.17
CA THR A 374 15.22 -7.26 2.72
C THR A 374 13.87 -7.71 2.18
N GLU A 375 13.70 -8.99 1.90
CA GLU A 375 12.37 -9.53 1.68
C GLU A 375 11.61 -9.34 2.99
N ALA A 376 10.66 -8.39 3.01
CA ALA A 376 9.76 -8.26 4.13
C ALA A 376 8.99 -9.58 4.23
N ALA A 377 9.33 -10.40 5.22
CA ALA A 377 8.57 -11.60 5.52
C ALA A 377 7.10 -11.19 5.68
N PRO A 378 6.15 -11.86 5.02
CA PRO A 378 4.74 -11.61 5.27
C PRO A 378 4.49 -11.92 6.74
N HIS A 379 4.19 -10.90 7.55
CA HIS A 379 3.87 -11.11 8.95
C HIS A 379 2.69 -12.06 9.07
N ALA A 380 2.86 -13.10 9.90
CA ALA A 380 1.91 -14.18 10.09
C ALA A 380 0.57 -13.78 10.72
N ASP A 381 0.37 -12.52 11.08
CA ASP A 381 -0.79 -12.05 11.84
C ASP A 381 -1.54 -10.91 11.13
N LEU A 382 -2.30 -11.27 10.11
CA LEU A 382 -3.49 -10.54 9.70
C LEU A 382 -4.58 -11.58 9.40
N ALA A 383 -5.01 -12.28 10.44
CA ALA A 383 -6.36 -12.82 10.53
C ALA A 383 -7.20 -11.70 11.16
N ASP A 384 -8.02 -11.04 10.33
CA ASP A 384 -9.48 -10.83 10.48
C ASP A 384 -9.99 -9.91 9.39
#